data_cf33882f20af6832bdbb1aed5357e46a
#
_entry.id   cf33882f20af6832bdbb1aed5357e46a
#
_cell.length_a   1.000
_cell.length_b   1.000
_cell.length_c   1.000
_cell.angle_alpha   90.00
_cell.angle_beta   90.00
_cell.angle_gamma   90.00
#
_symmetry.space_group_name_H-M   'P 1'
#
loop_
_entity.id
_entity.type
_entity.pdbx_description
1 polymer ?
#
loop_
_entity_poly.entity_id
_entity_poly.type
_entity_poly.pdbx_seq_one_letter_code
_entity_poly.pdbx_strand_id
1 'polypeptide(L)'
;RVTKINQLSDKLVAMTRFSATDFLCDKMSDSIKGKKEEFFRVQVNDVDIRLKMLQNGEIDAAWLTEPQASVAKKSGGVVLMNSNSCSKDLSGLFFTSCVESDKRKKQQIDTFVRAYKIAQERIAKQNAAGYSQMIRHYFKYSNVSK
;
A
#
# COMPACT_ATOMS: atom_id res chain seq x y z
N ARG A 1 -4.37 -20.84 9.68
CA ARG A 1 -4.47 -19.77 8.65
C ARG A 1 -5.37 -18.65 9.18
N VAL A 2 -4.90 -17.42 9.17
CA VAL A 2 -5.69 -16.25 9.58
C VAL A 2 -6.66 -15.86 8.46
N THR A 3 -7.94 -15.73 8.78
CA THR A 3 -9.01 -15.34 7.85
C THR A 3 -9.84 -14.17 8.34
N LYS A 4 -9.69 -13.78 9.61
CA LYS A 4 -10.39 -12.66 10.25
C LYS A 4 -9.43 -11.87 11.13
N ILE A 5 -9.66 -10.56 11.29
CA ILE A 5 -8.83 -9.67 12.10
C ILE A 5 -8.70 -10.15 13.55
N ASN A 6 -9.78 -10.66 14.15
CA ASN A 6 -9.76 -11.15 15.53
C ASN A 6 -8.94 -12.42 15.76
N GLN A 7 -8.38 -13.03 14.72
CA GLN A 7 -7.46 -14.17 14.79
C GLN A 7 -5.99 -13.75 14.77
N LEU A 8 -5.72 -12.44 14.80
CA LEU A 8 -4.35 -11.91 14.77
C LEU A 8 -3.65 -11.89 16.14
N SER A 9 -4.34 -12.25 17.23
CA SER A 9 -3.73 -12.39 18.54
C SER A 9 -2.52 -13.31 18.48
N ASP A 10 -1.41 -12.86 19.06
CA ASP A 10 -0.12 -13.58 19.08
C ASP A 10 0.45 -13.96 17.70
N LYS A 11 0.04 -13.22 16.65
CA LYS A 11 0.47 -13.44 15.28
C LYS A 11 1.50 -12.41 14.83
N LEU A 12 2.38 -12.81 13.91
CA LEU A 12 3.38 -11.96 13.30
C LEU A 12 2.79 -11.18 12.13
N VAL A 13 2.76 -9.86 12.24
CA VAL A 13 2.25 -8.94 11.20
C VAL A 13 3.38 -8.06 10.67
N ALA A 14 3.79 -8.28 9.43
CA ALA A 14 4.87 -7.53 8.83
C ALA A 14 4.41 -6.19 8.23
N MET A 15 5.17 -5.15 8.48
CA MET A 15 4.91 -3.80 8.00
C MET A 15 6.21 -2.97 7.91
N THR A 16 6.13 -1.72 7.47
CA THR A 16 7.22 -0.74 7.53
C THR A 16 6.95 0.25 8.66
N ARG A 17 7.88 0.36 9.63
CA ARG A 17 7.77 1.34 10.73
C ARG A 17 7.77 2.77 10.22
N PHE A 18 7.08 3.65 10.96
CA PHE A 18 6.98 5.08 10.65
C PHE A 18 6.42 5.38 9.24
N SER A 19 5.55 4.53 8.75
CA SER A 19 4.93 4.65 7.43
C SER A 19 3.40 4.56 7.51
N ALA A 20 2.72 4.74 6.38
CA ALA A 20 1.28 4.51 6.27
C ALA A 20 0.87 3.12 6.78
N THR A 21 1.71 2.10 6.59
CA THR A 21 1.41 0.73 7.05
C THR A 21 1.52 0.59 8.57
N ASP A 22 2.39 1.34 9.23
CA ASP A 22 2.45 1.41 10.70
C ASP A 22 1.19 2.07 11.28
N PHE A 23 0.78 3.20 10.70
CA PHE A 23 -0.48 3.85 11.04
C PHE A 23 -1.70 2.92 10.86
N LEU A 24 -1.73 2.16 9.76
CA LEU A 24 -2.80 1.19 9.52
C LEU A 24 -2.77 0.04 10.52
N CYS A 25 -1.60 -0.37 11.03
CA CYS A 25 -1.48 -1.32 12.14
C CYS A 25 -2.12 -0.78 13.42
N ASP A 26 -1.92 0.52 13.74
CA ASP A 26 -2.59 1.14 14.89
C ASP A 26 -4.11 1.11 14.73
N LYS A 27 -4.61 1.47 13.55
CA LYS A 27 -6.04 1.43 13.25
C LYS A 27 -6.62 0.01 13.29
N MET A 28 -5.85 -0.97 12.88
CA MET A 28 -6.24 -2.39 12.99
C MET A 28 -6.31 -2.83 14.45
N SER A 29 -5.33 -2.44 15.28
CA SER A 29 -5.35 -2.70 16.73
C SER A 29 -6.57 -2.05 17.40
N ASP A 30 -6.89 -0.80 17.05
CA ASP A 30 -8.08 -0.10 17.57
C ASP A 30 -9.38 -0.82 17.21
N SER A 31 -9.43 -1.50 16.07
CA SER A 31 -10.62 -2.23 15.60
C SER A 31 -10.85 -3.57 16.32
N ILE A 32 -9.82 -4.12 16.97
CA ILE A 32 -9.88 -5.34 17.77
C ILE A 32 -10.37 -4.98 19.19
N LYS A 33 -11.49 -4.26 19.31
CA LYS A 33 -12.00 -3.76 20.58
C LYS A 33 -12.30 -4.88 21.59
N GLY A 34 -11.75 -4.76 22.79
CA GLY A 34 -12.18 -5.45 24.00
C GLY A 34 -11.23 -6.51 24.55
N LYS A 35 -10.12 -6.82 23.92
CA LYS A 35 -9.08 -7.69 24.45
C LYS A 35 -7.70 -7.07 24.22
N LYS A 36 -6.78 -7.20 25.20
CA LYS A 36 -5.34 -6.95 25.07
C LYS A 36 -4.69 -7.99 24.13
N GLU A 37 -5.27 -8.23 22.99
CA GLU A 37 -4.75 -9.18 22.03
C GLU A 37 -3.86 -8.43 21.07
N GLU A 38 -2.62 -8.22 21.50
CA GLU A 38 -1.59 -7.62 20.68
C GLU A 38 -1.07 -8.65 19.67
N PHE A 39 -0.97 -8.26 18.42
CA PHE A 39 -0.17 -8.97 17.43
C PHE A 39 1.26 -8.42 17.44
N PHE A 40 2.22 -9.25 17.10
CA PHE A 40 3.62 -8.86 17.03
C PHE A 40 3.92 -8.18 15.70
N ARG A 41 4.41 -6.93 15.76
CA ARG A 41 4.78 -6.15 14.58
C ARG A 41 6.21 -6.48 14.17
N VAL A 42 6.38 -6.96 12.96
CA VAL A 42 7.66 -7.29 12.36
C VAL A 42 8.03 -6.23 11.32
N GLN A 43 9.15 -5.54 11.54
CA GLN A 43 9.62 -4.55 10.58
C GLN A 43 10.32 -5.23 9.41
N VAL A 44 9.71 -5.13 8.24
CA VAL A 44 10.31 -5.55 6.96
C VAL A 44 10.03 -4.45 5.95
N ASN A 45 11.04 -3.66 5.59
CA ASN A 45 10.87 -2.47 4.76
C ASN A 45 10.57 -2.81 3.28
N ASP A 46 11.16 -3.89 2.79
CA ASP A 46 10.95 -4.34 1.41
C ASP A 46 9.64 -5.11 1.28
N VAL A 47 8.75 -4.63 0.40
CA VAL A 47 7.43 -5.21 0.21
C VAL A 47 7.46 -6.57 -0.50
N ASP A 48 8.47 -6.82 -1.35
CA ASP A 48 8.64 -8.11 -2.04
C ASP A 48 9.13 -9.17 -1.07
N ILE A 49 9.99 -8.79 -0.12
CA ILE A 49 10.43 -9.67 0.96
C ILE A 49 9.23 -10.02 1.85
N ARG A 50 8.41 -9.03 2.23
CA ARG A 50 7.17 -9.28 3.00
C ARG A 50 6.25 -10.28 2.30
N LEU A 51 6.07 -10.12 0.97
CA LEU A 51 5.26 -11.04 0.18
C LEU A 51 5.82 -12.47 0.22
N LYS A 52 7.13 -12.65 0.04
CA LYS A 52 7.79 -13.95 0.11
C LYS A 52 7.65 -14.59 1.49
N MET A 53 7.90 -13.84 2.56
CA MET A 53 7.76 -14.32 3.93
C MET A 53 6.32 -14.77 4.22
N LEU A 54 5.32 -14.02 3.73
CA LEU A 54 3.92 -14.41 3.86
C LEU A 54 3.61 -15.71 3.09
N GLN A 55 4.12 -15.85 1.87
CA GLN A 55 3.92 -17.04 1.04
C GLN A 55 4.61 -18.28 1.63
N ASN A 56 5.78 -18.10 2.26
CA ASN A 56 6.52 -19.16 2.93
C ASN A 56 5.97 -19.52 4.32
N GLY A 57 5.02 -18.75 4.85
CA GLY A 57 4.48 -18.95 6.20
C GLY A 57 5.41 -18.51 7.33
N GLU A 58 6.40 -17.68 7.05
CA GLU A 58 7.35 -17.12 8.04
C GLU A 58 6.68 -16.00 8.87
N ILE A 59 5.62 -15.42 8.35
CA ILE A 59 4.75 -14.44 9.01
C ILE A 59 3.29 -14.81 8.75
N ASP A 60 2.40 -14.41 9.65
CA ASP A 60 0.98 -14.75 9.60
C ASP A 60 0.17 -13.77 8.75
N ALA A 61 0.57 -12.49 8.74
CA ALA A 61 -0.06 -11.44 7.95
C ALA A 61 0.97 -10.38 7.54
N ALA A 62 0.65 -9.61 6.51
CA ALA A 62 1.50 -8.52 6.03
C ALA A 62 0.67 -7.37 5.46
N TRP A 63 1.12 -6.15 5.68
CA TRP A 63 0.68 -4.99 4.92
C TRP A 63 1.43 -4.96 3.59
N LEU A 64 0.69 -5.06 2.52
CA LEU A 64 1.22 -5.07 1.16
C LEU A 64 0.60 -3.91 0.36
N THR A 65 1.40 -3.29 -0.48
CA THR A 65 0.93 -2.35 -1.50
C THR A 65 0.59 -3.10 -2.78
N GLU A 66 -0.11 -2.48 -3.71
CA GLU A 66 -0.23 -3.02 -5.06
C GLU A 66 1.13 -2.87 -5.80
N PRO A 67 1.51 -3.83 -6.63
CA PRO A 67 0.79 -5.04 -7.07
C PRO A 67 0.95 -6.28 -6.17
N GLN A 68 1.78 -6.23 -5.11
CA GLN A 68 2.06 -7.37 -4.24
C GLN A 68 0.81 -7.89 -3.52
N ALA A 69 -0.11 -7.01 -3.13
CA ALA A 69 -1.38 -7.40 -2.52
C ALA A 69 -2.22 -8.28 -3.46
N SER A 70 -2.27 -7.92 -4.75
CA SER A 70 -2.95 -8.72 -5.77
C SER A 70 -2.28 -10.08 -5.99
N VAL A 71 -0.94 -10.16 -5.96
CA VAL A 71 -0.20 -11.41 -6.04
C VAL A 71 -0.49 -12.31 -4.84
N ALA A 72 -0.46 -11.75 -3.62
CA ALA A 72 -0.81 -12.50 -2.41
C ALA A 72 -2.22 -13.07 -2.48
N LYS A 73 -3.20 -12.27 -2.94
CA LYS A 73 -4.58 -12.70 -3.12
C LYS A 73 -4.70 -13.86 -4.12
N LYS A 74 -4.01 -13.80 -5.26
CA LYS A 74 -3.98 -14.89 -6.24
C LYS A 74 -3.35 -16.17 -5.69
N SER A 75 -2.38 -16.05 -4.79
CA SER A 75 -1.77 -17.19 -4.08
C SER A 75 -2.64 -17.69 -2.92
N GLY A 76 -3.89 -17.26 -2.82
CA GLY A 76 -4.84 -17.68 -1.81
C GLY A 76 -4.79 -16.89 -0.51
N GLY A 77 -4.13 -15.74 -0.47
CA GLY A 77 -4.18 -14.79 0.64
C GLY A 77 -5.60 -14.23 0.83
N VAL A 78 -5.96 -13.92 2.08
CA VAL A 78 -7.23 -13.29 2.45
C VAL A 78 -6.97 -11.84 2.83
N VAL A 79 -7.74 -10.92 2.26
CA VAL A 79 -7.66 -9.49 2.64
C VAL A 79 -8.43 -9.31 3.94
N LEU A 80 -7.72 -8.97 5.01
CA LEU A 80 -8.30 -8.73 6.34
C LEU A 80 -8.77 -7.27 6.49
N MET A 81 -8.00 -6.33 5.95
CA MET A 81 -8.24 -4.90 6.00
C MET A 81 -7.58 -4.23 4.81
N ASN A 82 -8.11 -3.12 4.36
CA ASN A 82 -7.50 -2.28 3.31
C ASN A 82 -7.56 -0.80 3.68
N SER A 83 -6.82 0.05 2.95
CA SER A 83 -6.76 1.50 3.20
C SER A 83 -8.11 2.21 3.04
N ASN A 84 -9.06 1.64 2.28
CA ASN A 84 -10.40 2.23 2.13
C ASN A 84 -11.19 2.23 3.44
N SER A 85 -10.79 1.41 4.42
CA SER A 85 -11.35 1.43 5.78
C SER A 85 -10.92 2.68 6.58
N CYS A 86 -9.96 3.46 6.06
CA CYS A 86 -9.50 4.72 6.65
C CYS A 86 -9.99 5.88 5.78
N SER A 87 -10.79 6.77 6.37
CA SER A 87 -11.35 7.96 5.70
C SER A 87 -10.34 9.11 5.54
N LYS A 88 -9.03 8.85 5.64
CA LYS A 88 -7.97 9.88 5.58
C LYS A 88 -7.02 9.60 4.43
N ASP A 89 -6.53 10.68 3.83
CA ASP A 89 -5.43 10.60 2.87
C ASP A 89 -4.15 10.12 3.57
N LEU A 90 -3.54 9.08 3.02
CA LEU A 90 -2.35 8.44 3.59
C LEU A 90 -1.05 8.91 2.94
N SER A 91 -1.13 9.73 1.90
CA SER A 91 0.04 10.21 1.17
C SER A 91 -0.21 11.60 0.57
N GLY A 92 0.86 12.32 0.30
CA GLY A 92 0.83 13.63 -0.33
C GLY A 92 2.12 13.92 -1.08
N LEU A 93 2.09 14.90 -1.96
CA LEU A 93 3.27 15.45 -2.62
C LEU A 93 3.72 16.68 -1.84
N PHE A 94 4.99 16.69 -1.43
CA PHE A 94 5.58 17.78 -0.67
C PHE A 94 6.66 18.45 -1.52
N PHE A 95 6.66 19.78 -1.51
CA PHE A 95 7.66 20.59 -2.18
C PHE A 95 8.40 21.44 -1.14
N THR A 96 9.67 21.74 -1.39
CA THR A 96 10.46 22.60 -0.50
C THR A 96 9.95 24.04 -0.57
N SER A 97 10.00 24.79 0.52
CA SER A 97 9.52 26.18 0.59
C SER A 97 10.24 27.14 -0.37
N CYS A 98 11.48 26.83 -0.77
CA CYS A 98 12.20 27.62 -1.75
C CYS A 98 11.54 27.68 -3.14
N VAL A 99 10.55 26.80 -3.40
CA VAL A 99 9.77 26.81 -4.64
C VAL A 99 8.83 28.00 -4.70
N GLU A 100 8.28 28.44 -3.57
CA GLU A 100 7.34 29.58 -3.54
C GLU A 100 8.00 30.90 -3.95
N SER A 101 9.29 31.07 -3.64
CA SER A 101 10.08 32.26 -3.97
C SER A 101 10.66 32.25 -5.40
N ASP A 102 10.67 31.08 -6.07
CA ASP A 102 11.21 30.93 -7.42
C ASP A 102 10.08 30.80 -8.45
N LYS A 103 9.83 31.86 -9.19
CA LYS A 103 8.76 31.93 -10.21
C LYS A 103 8.85 30.80 -11.24
N ARG A 104 10.06 30.41 -11.66
CA ARG A 104 10.27 29.33 -12.66
C ARG A 104 9.91 27.96 -12.05
N LYS A 105 10.36 27.70 -10.83
CA LYS A 105 10.03 26.45 -10.13
C LYS A 105 8.54 26.32 -9.86
N LYS A 106 7.90 27.41 -9.45
CA LYS A 106 6.45 27.45 -9.24
C LYS A 106 5.72 27.07 -10.53
N GLN A 107 6.09 27.64 -11.66
CA GLN A 107 5.50 27.31 -12.96
C GLN A 107 5.73 25.85 -13.37
N GLN A 108 6.89 25.27 -13.04
CA GLN A 108 7.17 23.85 -13.27
C GLN A 108 6.26 22.95 -12.41
N ILE A 109 6.04 23.30 -11.14
CA ILE A 109 5.13 22.55 -10.27
C ILE A 109 3.69 22.65 -10.76
N ASP A 110 3.22 23.83 -11.13
CA ASP A 110 1.86 24.01 -11.67
C ASP A 110 1.66 23.14 -12.93
N THR A 111 2.68 23.05 -13.77
CA THR A 111 2.67 22.18 -14.95
C THR A 111 2.61 20.70 -14.56
N PHE A 112 3.42 20.28 -13.58
CA PHE A 112 3.42 18.93 -13.07
C PHE A 112 2.06 18.55 -12.45
N VAL A 113 1.50 19.40 -11.60
CA VAL A 113 0.19 19.17 -10.96
C VAL A 113 -0.93 19.04 -12.00
N ARG A 114 -0.89 19.87 -13.06
CA ARG A 114 -1.83 19.77 -14.17
C ARG A 114 -1.70 18.45 -14.91
N ALA A 115 -0.47 18.05 -15.25
CA ALA A 115 -0.21 16.76 -15.89
C ALA A 115 -0.68 15.58 -15.03
N TYR A 116 -0.42 15.64 -13.72
CA TYR A 116 -0.88 14.63 -12.75
C TYR A 116 -2.41 14.51 -12.73
N LYS A 117 -3.15 15.61 -12.68
CA LYS A 117 -4.61 15.61 -12.73
C LYS A 117 -5.14 14.99 -14.03
N ILE A 118 -4.55 15.36 -15.18
CA ILE A 118 -4.93 14.79 -16.48
C ILE A 118 -4.67 13.26 -16.49
N ALA A 119 -3.54 12.82 -15.92
CA ALA A 119 -3.24 11.39 -15.82
C ALA A 119 -4.25 10.65 -14.93
N GLN A 120 -4.63 11.20 -13.78
CA GLN A 120 -5.67 10.63 -12.91
C GLN A 120 -7.02 10.51 -13.65
N GLU A 121 -7.45 11.54 -14.37
CA GLU A 121 -8.69 11.50 -15.15
C GLU A 121 -8.66 10.44 -16.25
N ARG A 122 -7.52 10.28 -16.94
CA ARG A 122 -7.34 9.24 -17.95
C ARG A 122 -7.42 7.84 -17.34
N ILE A 123 -6.73 7.61 -16.22
CA ILE A 123 -6.77 6.33 -15.50
C ILE A 123 -8.19 6.01 -15.05
N ALA A 124 -8.95 7.00 -14.55
CA ALA A 124 -10.33 6.80 -14.12
C ALA A 124 -11.29 6.44 -15.27
N LYS A 125 -11.00 6.92 -16.49
CA LYS A 125 -11.82 6.67 -17.69
C LYS A 125 -11.48 5.39 -18.45
N GLN A 126 -10.30 4.85 -18.25
CA GLN A 126 -9.83 3.65 -18.96
C GLN A 126 -9.77 2.46 -18.01
N ASN A 127 -10.06 1.29 -18.53
CA ASN A 127 -9.92 0.06 -17.75
C ASN A 127 -8.41 -0.28 -17.58
N ALA A 128 -8.09 -1.04 -16.51
CA ALA A 128 -6.71 -1.41 -16.17
C ALA A 128 -5.99 -2.18 -17.30
N ALA A 129 -6.71 -2.89 -18.16
CA ALA A 129 -6.13 -3.62 -19.28
C ALA A 129 -5.41 -2.71 -20.28
N GLY A 130 -5.89 -1.46 -20.47
CA GLY A 130 -5.24 -0.46 -21.34
C GLY A 130 -3.85 -0.01 -20.86
N TYR A 131 -3.53 -0.22 -19.57
CA TYR A 131 -2.23 0.13 -18.98
C TYR A 131 -1.33 -1.07 -18.68
N SER A 132 -1.78 -2.29 -18.98
CA SER A 132 -1.07 -3.52 -18.62
C SER A 132 0.37 -3.57 -19.12
N GLN A 133 0.63 -3.08 -20.33
CA GLN A 133 1.97 -3.04 -20.91
C GLN A 133 2.88 -2.03 -20.19
N MET A 134 2.35 -0.85 -19.85
CA MET A 134 3.07 0.17 -19.08
C MET A 134 3.39 -0.34 -17.65
N ILE A 135 2.40 -0.95 -16.99
CA ILE A 135 2.59 -1.52 -15.64
C ILE A 135 3.69 -2.59 -15.67
N ARG A 136 3.70 -3.50 -16.63
CA ARG A 136 4.77 -4.50 -16.77
C ARG A 136 6.14 -3.88 -17.02
N HIS A 137 6.21 -2.84 -17.81
CA HIS A 137 7.47 -2.15 -18.10
C HIS A 137 8.07 -1.51 -16.84
N TYR A 138 7.27 -0.78 -16.06
CA TYR A 138 7.76 -0.06 -14.89
C TYR A 138 7.92 -0.94 -13.64
N PHE A 139 7.05 -1.89 -13.42
CA PHE A 139 7.08 -2.73 -12.21
C PHE A 139 7.77 -4.09 -12.40
N LYS A 140 8.20 -4.43 -13.62
CA LYS A 140 8.86 -5.71 -13.94
C LYS A 140 8.14 -6.98 -13.43
N TYR A 141 6.85 -6.88 -13.13
CA TYR A 141 6.03 -8.03 -12.71
C TYR A 141 5.41 -8.70 -13.93
N SER A 142 5.92 -9.89 -14.27
CA SER A 142 5.42 -10.68 -15.39
C SER A 142 4.00 -11.24 -15.17
N ASN A 143 3.49 -11.25 -13.94
CA ASN A 143 2.28 -11.97 -13.55
C ASN A 143 1.09 -11.09 -13.10
N VAL A 144 1.13 -9.77 -13.29
CA VAL A 144 0.07 -8.87 -12.81
C VAL A 144 -1.15 -8.81 -13.73
N SER A 145 -1.13 -9.49 -14.85
CA SER A 145 -2.26 -9.41 -15.77
C SER A 145 -2.73 -10.77 -16.26
N LYS A 146 -3.74 -11.24 -15.66
CA LYS A 146 -4.87 -11.91 -16.37
C LYS A 146 -6.12 -11.72 -15.55
#